data_be56f7ba709a315184508dba62cf1dfe
#
_entry.id   be56f7ba709a315184508dba62cf1dfe
#
_cell.length_a   1.000
_cell.length_b   1.000
_cell.length_c   1.000
_cell.angle_alpha   90.00
_cell.angle_beta   90.00
_cell.angle_gamma   90.00
#
_symmetry.space_group_name_H-M   'P 1'
#
loop_
_entity.id
_entity.type
_entity.pdbx_description
1 polymer ?
#
loop_
_entity_poly.entity_id
_entity_poly.type
_entity_poly.pdbx_seq_one_letter_code
_entity_poly.pdbx_strand_id
1 'polypeptide(L)'
;MNEIRDIENLDTDIVIVGSGAAGLTLALRTADFARVIVLSKGDLQEGATYYAQGGIAAVLDDSDSCDSHVEDTLRAGVGLCHRDVVEHVVERSASAVSWLLAQAVPFTTKSVSGGTHKDAAPSSHAELSSLHLTQEG
;
A
#
# COMPACT_ATOMS: atom_id res chain seq x y z
N MET A 1 34.03 29.47 -10.98
CA MET A 1 33.63 30.09 -9.70
C MET A 1 32.39 29.34 -9.27
N ASN A 2 32.57 28.39 -8.32
CA ASN A 2 31.45 27.63 -7.79
C ASN A 2 30.60 28.57 -6.91
N GLU A 3 29.40 28.88 -7.35
CA GLU A 3 28.40 29.45 -6.44
C GLU A 3 28.14 28.41 -5.34
N ILE A 4 28.54 28.75 -4.12
CA ILE A 4 28.09 28.03 -2.93
C ILE A 4 26.59 28.32 -2.88
N ARG A 5 25.77 27.36 -3.28
CA ARG A 5 24.32 27.46 -3.06
C ARG A 5 24.11 27.59 -1.56
N ASP A 6 23.30 28.57 -1.15
CA ASP A 6 22.92 28.73 0.23
C ASP A 6 22.40 27.39 0.75
N ILE A 7 23.07 26.87 1.79
CA ILE A 7 22.66 25.62 2.44
C ILE A 7 21.48 25.97 3.35
N GLU A 8 20.30 25.57 2.93
CA GLU A 8 19.11 25.66 3.76
C GLU A 8 19.15 24.54 4.80
N ASN A 9 19.17 24.90 6.08
CA ASN A 9 19.09 23.93 7.17
C ASN A 9 17.62 23.70 7.52
N LEU A 10 17.17 22.46 7.40
CA LEU A 10 15.82 22.03 7.76
C LEU A 10 15.87 21.16 9.01
N ASP A 11 15.11 21.56 10.03
CA ASP A 11 14.96 20.78 11.26
C ASP A 11 13.77 19.81 11.12
N THR A 12 14.02 18.53 11.35
CA THR A 12 13.01 17.47 11.28
C THR A 12 13.25 16.42 12.35
N ASP A 13 12.21 15.68 12.69
CA ASP A 13 12.29 14.58 13.67
C ASP A 13 12.61 13.25 12.98
N ILE A 14 12.15 13.08 11.73
CA ILE A 14 12.34 11.85 10.93
C ILE A 14 12.76 12.24 9.51
N VAL A 15 13.82 11.59 9.02
CA VAL A 15 14.21 11.63 7.61
C VAL A 15 13.99 10.26 7.00
N ILE A 16 13.20 10.20 5.93
CA ILE A 16 12.91 8.98 5.16
C ILE A 16 13.61 9.08 3.81
N VAL A 17 14.44 8.10 3.50
CA VAL A 17 15.14 8.03 2.21
C VAL A 17 14.42 7.08 1.28
N GLY A 18 13.82 7.62 0.24
CA GLY A 18 13.06 6.90 -0.78
C GLY A 18 11.56 7.18 -0.74
N SER A 19 10.99 7.46 -1.92
CA SER A 19 9.57 7.79 -2.13
C SER A 19 8.75 6.61 -2.67
N GLY A 20 9.19 5.37 -2.48
CA GLY A 20 8.41 4.18 -2.81
C GLY A 20 7.28 3.94 -1.79
N ALA A 21 6.47 2.89 -2.03
CA ALA A 21 5.31 2.57 -1.18
C ALA A 21 5.65 2.49 0.31
N ALA A 22 6.78 1.87 0.67
CA ALA A 22 7.20 1.75 2.07
C ALA A 22 7.54 3.12 2.69
N GLY A 23 8.32 3.94 1.99
CA GLY A 23 8.71 5.27 2.47
C GLY A 23 7.52 6.20 2.62
N LEU A 24 6.64 6.26 1.63
CA LEU A 24 5.43 7.07 1.68
C LEU A 24 4.44 6.59 2.74
N THR A 25 4.29 5.26 2.92
CA THR A 25 3.47 4.70 3.99
C THR A 25 4.00 5.09 5.36
N LEU A 26 5.32 5.01 5.56
CA LEU A 26 5.94 5.43 6.82
C LEU A 26 5.76 6.92 7.05
N ALA A 27 5.97 7.74 6.02
CA ALA A 27 5.78 9.19 6.10
C ALA A 27 4.36 9.55 6.55
N LEU A 28 3.35 9.00 5.88
CA LEU A 28 1.95 9.25 6.21
C LEU A 28 1.57 8.79 7.62
N ARG A 29 2.10 7.64 8.06
CA ARG A 29 1.81 7.10 9.40
C ARG A 29 2.51 7.86 10.54
N THR A 30 3.58 8.58 10.25
CA THR A 30 4.35 9.32 11.25
C THR A 30 4.07 10.82 11.25
N ALA A 31 3.48 11.35 10.19
CA ALA A 31 3.21 12.79 10.02
C ALA A 31 2.25 13.37 11.08
N ASP A 32 1.41 12.54 11.69
CA ASP A 32 0.46 12.99 12.73
C ASP A 32 1.16 13.38 14.05
N PHE A 33 2.37 12.87 14.30
CA PHE A 33 3.07 13.10 15.56
C PHE A 33 4.53 13.56 15.41
N ALA A 34 5.06 13.63 14.19
CA ALA A 34 6.44 14.00 13.92
C ALA A 34 6.56 14.85 12.66
N ARG A 35 7.57 15.74 12.64
CA ARG A 35 7.95 16.45 11.42
C ARG A 35 8.78 15.51 10.54
N VAL A 36 8.29 15.23 9.33
CA VAL A 36 8.88 14.24 8.43
C VAL A 36 9.39 14.90 7.17
N ILE A 37 10.60 14.55 6.76
CA ILE A 37 11.15 14.87 5.45
C ILE A 37 11.35 13.58 4.67
N VAL A 38 10.82 13.53 3.44
CA VAL A 38 11.08 12.46 2.49
C VAL A 38 12.10 12.93 1.48
N LEU A 39 13.23 12.25 1.40
CA LEU A 39 14.26 12.48 0.41
C LEU A 39 14.05 11.53 -0.77
N SER A 40 13.83 12.10 -1.95
CA SER A 40 13.73 11.35 -3.20
C SER A 40 14.90 11.67 -4.12
N LYS A 41 15.34 10.69 -4.91
CA LYS A 41 16.40 10.88 -5.91
C LYS A 41 15.96 11.79 -7.06
N GLY A 42 14.68 11.81 -7.36
CA GLY A 42 14.01 12.63 -8.35
C GLY A 42 12.66 13.07 -7.83
N ASP A 43 11.69 13.28 -8.72
CA ASP A 43 10.32 13.58 -8.33
C ASP A 43 9.73 12.46 -7.45
N LEU A 44 8.79 12.79 -6.56
CA LEU A 44 8.18 11.80 -5.66
C LEU A 44 7.56 10.61 -6.40
N GLN A 45 7.13 10.83 -7.63
CA GLN A 45 6.55 9.83 -8.53
C GLN A 45 7.60 9.01 -9.29
N GLU A 46 8.89 9.37 -9.23
CA GLU A 46 9.99 8.66 -9.89
C GLU A 46 10.42 7.41 -9.10
N GLY A 47 9.51 6.47 -8.92
CA GLY A 47 9.78 5.23 -8.17
C GLY A 47 9.20 4.00 -8.86
N ALA A 48 9.78 2.83 -8.57
CA ALA A 48 9.30 1.55 -9.09
C ALA A 48 7.80 1.31 -8.76
N THR A 49 7.32 1.83 -7.65
CA THR A 49 5.91 1.72 -7.25
C THR A 49 4.98 2.46 -8.20
N TYR A 50 5.37 3.62 -8.68
CA TYR A 50 4.57 4.41 -9.61
C TYR A 50 4.43 3.74 -10.99
N TYR A 51 5.52 3.10 -11.44
CA TYR A 51 5.56 2.39 -12.73
C TYR A 51 5.14 0.92 -12.61
N ALA A 52 4.84 0.43 -11.40
CA ALA A 52 4.40 -0.95 -11.22
C ALA A 52 3.03 -1.16 -11.89
N GLN A 53 2.94 -2.19 -12.71
CA GLN A 53 1.69 -2.68 -13.30
C GLN A 53 1.29 -3.95 -12.54
N GLY A 54 0.19 -3.93 -11.84
CA GLY A 54 -0.28 -5.06 -11.06
C GLY A 54 -1.20 -4.64 -9.93
N GLY A 55 -1.84 -5.62 -9.31
CA GLY A 55 -2.71 -5.43 -8.18
C GLY A 55 -2.04 -5.79 -6.86
N ILE A 56 -2.83 -5.70 -5.80
CA ILE A 56 -2.50 -6.22 -4.47
C ILE A 56 -3.36 -7.47 -4.25
N ALA A 57 -2.72 -8.60 -3.94
CA ALA A 57 -3.43 -9.80 -3.51
C ALA A 57 -3.65 -9.72 -1.99
N ALA A 58 -4.89 -9.90 -1.57
CA ALA A 58 -5.29 -9.92 -0.17
C ALA A 58 -6.53 -10.79 0.01
N VAL A 59 -6.66 -11.41 1.18
CA VAL A 59 -7.85 -12.16 1.56
C VAL A 59 -8.89 -11.16 2.06
N LEU A 60 -9.88 -10.88 1.22
CA LEU A 60 -10.94 -9.89 1.48
C LEU A 60 -12.34 -10.50 1.47
N ASP A 61 -12.50 -11.73 0.97
CA ASP A 61 -13.75 -12.44 0.81
C ASP A 61 -13.78 -13.68 1.71
N ASP A 62 -14.94 -13.98 2.30
CA ASP A 62 -15.15 -15.15 3.16
C ASP A 62 -15.03 -16.50 2.39
N SER A 63 -15.05 -16.47 1.06
CA SER A 63 -14.82 -17.64 0.20
C SER A 63 -13.35 -18.02 0.05
N ASP A 64 -12.43 -17.16 0.48
CA ASP A 64 -10.99 -17.39 0.50
C ASP A 64 -10.47 -17.51 1.94
N SER A 65 -9.23 -17.99 2.11
CA SER A 65 -8.62 -18.14 3.42
C SER A 65 -7.15 -17.71 3.43
N CYS A 66 -6.70 -17.21 4.58
CA CYS A 66 -5.29 -16.89 4.77
C CYS A 66 -4.40 -18.11 4.54
N ASP A 67 -4.83 -19.30 4.98
CA ASP A 67 -4.07 -20.53 4.78
C ASP A 67 -3.89 -20.88 3.30
N SER A 68 -4.97 -20.75 2.51
CA SER A 68 -4.90 -20.98 1.06
C SER A 68 -3.94 -19.99 0.40
N HIS A 69 -4.05 -18.71 0.75
CA HIS A 69 -3.19 -17.66 0.21
C HIS A 69 -1.71 -17.87 0.60
N VAL A 70 -1.44 -18.29 1.83
CA VAL A 70 -0.09 -18.64 2.28
C VAL A 70 0.50 -19.79 1.46
N GLU A 71 -0.26 -20.88 1.28
CA GLU A 71 0.20 -22.04 0.51
C GLU A 71 0.46 -21.69 -0.97
N ASP A 72 -0.39 -20.90 -1.58
CA ASP A 72 -0.19 -20.45 -2.96
C ASP A 72 1.03 -19.54 -3.10
N THR A 73 1.27 -18.66 -2.13
CA THR A 73 2.46 -17.80 -2.09
C THR A 73 3.74 -18.64 -1.95
N LEU A 74 3.75 -19.62 -1.05
CA LEU A 74 4.89 -20.52 -0.86
C LEU A 74 5.15 -21.39 -2.11
N ARG A 75 4.09 -21.86 -2.77
CA ARG A 75 4.19 -22.60 -4.03
C ARG A 75 4.79 -21.74 -5.14
N ALA A 76 4.31 -20.51 -5.31
CA ALA A 76 4.83 -19.58 -6.30
C ALA A 76 6.28 -19.18 -6.02
N GLY A 77 6.65 -19.08 -4.75
CA GLY A 77 7.99 -18.70 -4.31
C GLY A 77 9.06 -19.79 -4.45
N VAL A 78 8.67 -21.03 -4.74
CA VAL A 78 9.57 -22.17 -5.06
C VAL A 78 10.74 -22.31 -4.05
N GLY A 79 10.43 -22.18 -2.76
CA GLY A 79 11.42 -22.31 -1.67
C GLY A 79 12.21 -21.03 -1.33
N LEU A 80 11.95 -19.91 -1.98
CA LEU A 80 12.56 -18.61 -1.67
C LEU A 80 11.85 -17.87 -0.53
N CYS A 81 10.67 -18.32 -0.13
CA CYS A 81 9.87 -17.68 0.90
C CYS A 81 10.13 -18.29 2.29
N HIS A 82 10.13 -17.44 3.31
CA HIS A 82 10.04 -17.84 4.70
C HIS A 82 8.57 -17.89 5.11
N ARG A 83 8.07 -19.06 5.54
CA ARG A 83 6.66 -19.29 5.87
C ARG A 83 6.12 -18.30 6.90
N ASP A 84 6.84 -18.11 7.98
CA ASP A 84 6.48 -17.19 9.07
C ASP A 84 6.31 -15.74 8.59
N VAL A 85 7.14 -15.30 7.64
CA VAL A 85 7.02 -13.98 7.01
C VAL A 85 5.80 -13.90 6.12
N VAL A 86 5.53 -14.95 5.33
CA VAL A 86 4.34 -15.01 4.45
C VAL A 86 3.06 -14.96 5.29
N GLU A 87 2.96 -15.77 6.33
CA GLU A 87 1.83 -15.79 7.28
C GLU A 87 1.61 -14.40 7.88
N HIS A 88 2.69 -13.78 8.38
CA HIS A 88 2.63 -12.43 8.95
C HIS A 88 2.08 -11.37 7.98
N VAL A 89 2.50 -11.43 6.71
CA VAL A 89 2.04 -10.48 5.68
C VAL A 89 0.60 -10.75 5.28
N VAL A 90 0.24 -12.02 5.03
CA VAL A 90 -1.11 -12.40 4.59
C VAL A 90 -2.15 -12.06 5.65
N GLU A 91 -1.92 -12.39 6.91
CA GLU A 91 -2.82 -12.07 8.03
C GLU A 91 -3.12 -10.57 8.17
N ARG A 92 -2.17 -9.72 7.76
CA ARG A 92 -2.30 -8.25 7.86
C ARG A 92 -2.78 -7.57 6.59
N SER A 93 -2.97 -8.33 5.51
CA SER A 93 -3.28 -7.78 4.19
C SER A 93 -4.58 -7.00 4.16
N ALA A 94 -5.65 -7.52 4.75
CA ALA A 94 -6.95 -6.86 4.80
C ALA A 94 -6.90 -5.50 5.50
N SER A 95 -6.19 -5.42 6.65
CA SER A 95 -6.03 -4.15 7.37
C SER A 95 -5.16 -3.14 6.60
N ALA A 96 -4.15 -3.63 5.88
CA ALA A 96 -3.31 -2.79 5.04
C ALA A 96 -4.09 -2.20 3.86
N VAL A 97 -4.92 -3.01 3.18
CA VAL A 97 -5.79 -2.55 2.09
C VAL A 97 -6.82 -1.54 2.61
N SER A 98 -7.45 -1.80 3.76
CA SER A 98 -8.37 -0.86 4.40
C SER A 98 -7.72 0.49 4.66
N TRP A 99 -6.48 0.49 5.14
CA TRP A 99 -5.75 1.72 5.37
C TRP A 99 -5.44 2.47 4.07
N LEU A 100 -5.06 1.76 2.99
CA LEU A 100 -4.82 2.37 1.68
C LEU A 100 -6.10 3.01 1.12
N LEU A 101 -7.25 2.37 1.28
CA LEU A 101 -8.55 2.94 0.91
C LEU A 101 -8.87 4.21 1.70
N ALA A 102 -8.57 4.23 2.99
CA ALA A 102 -8.71 5.43 3.82
C ALA A 102 -7.77 6.57 3.39
N GLN A 103 -6.65 6.26 2.72
CA GLN A 103 -5.78 7.25 2.09
C GLN A 103 -6.24 7.64 0.68
N ALA A 104 -7.44 7.26 0.26
CA ALA A 104 -8.02 7.52 -1.06
C ALA A 104 -7.20 6.95 -2.23
N VAL A 105 -6.48 5.84 -2.02
CA VAL A 105 -5.84 5.12 -3.12
C VAL A 105 -6.93 4.58 -4.05
N PRO A 106 -6.91 4.90 -5.35
CA PRO A 106 -7.97 4.52 -6.28
C PRO A 106 -7.84 3.05 -6.67
N PHE A 107 -8.61 2.19 -6.01
CA PHE A 107 -8.76 0.79 -6.41
C PHE A 107 -9.98 0.62 -7.31
N THR A 108 -9.88 -0.28 -8.28
CA THR A 108 -11.03 -0.69 -9.09
C THR A 108 -11.95 -1.57 -8.26
N THR A 109 -13.22 -1.19 -8.16
CA THR A 109 -14.25 -1.96 -7.46
C THR A 109 -15.16 -2.67 -8.46
N LYS A 110 -15.50 -3.94 -8.21
CA LYS A 110 -16.60 -4.58 -8.94
C LYS A 110 -17.91 -4.00 -8.43
N SER A 111 -18.70 -3.42 -9.33
CA SER A 111 -20.09 -3.07 -9.03
C SER A 111 -20.86 -4.38 -8.80
N VAL A 112 -21.28 -4.65 -7.58
CA VAL A 112 -22.31 -5.63 -7.31
C VAL A 112 -23.61 -5.04 -7.91
N SER A 113 -24.08 -5.61 -9.01
CA SER A 113 -25.32 -5.20 -9.65
C SER A 113 -26.49 -5.44 -8.69
N GLY A 114 -26.91 -4.39 -7.99
CA GLY A 114 -28.07 -4.45 -7.07
C GLY A 114 -27.97 -3.52 -5.86
N GLY A 115 -27.65 -2.24 -6.03
CA GLY A 115 -27.75 -1.28 -4.91
C GLY A 115 -27.11 0.05 -5.25
N THR A 116 -27.95 1.06 -5.41
CA THR A 116 -27.53 2.45 -5.55
C THR A 116 -26.97 2.96 -4.21
N HIS A 117 -25.66 3.03 -4.09
CA HIS A 117 -25.02 3.98 -3.19
C HIS A 117 -23.75 4.50 -3.84
N LYS A 118 -23.81 5.75 -4.28
CA LYS A 118 -22.66 6.59 -4.61
C LYS A 118 -22.18 7.25 -3.31
N ASP A 119 -20.86 7.35 -3.19
CA ASP A 119 -20.16 8.27 -2.30
C ASP A 119 -20.16 7.93 -0.79
N ALA A 120 -19.52 6.79 -0.41
CA ALA A 120 -18.97 6.62 0.94
C ALA A 120 -17.72 5.75 0.89
N ALA A 121 -16.67 6.13 1.61
CA ALA A 121 -15.52 5.26 1.83
C ALA A 121 -16.00 3.99 2.56
N PRO A 122 -15.53 2.78 2.19
CA PRO A 122 -15.97 1.55 2.80
C PRO A 122 -15.58 1.51 4.28
N SER A 123 -16.57 1.34 5.15
CA SER A 123 -16.42 1.39 6.61
C SER A 123 -16.53 0.03 7.30
N SER A 124 -16.77 -1.06 6.56
CA SER A 124 -16.97 -2.41 7.13
C SER A 124 -16.30 -3.52 6.32
N HIS A 125 -16.01 -4.66 6.97
CA HIS A 125 -15.47 -5.86 6.31
C HIS A 125 -16.35 -6.37 5.15
N ALA A 126 -17.68 -6.20 5.24
CA ALA A 126 -18.61 -6.60 4.19
C ALA A 126 -18.48 -5.77 2.91
N GLU A 127 -18.00 -4.52 3.01
CA GLU A 127 -17.75 -3.69 1.83
C GLU A 127 -16.41 -4.01 1.19
N LEU A 128 -15.43 -4.50 1.96
CA LEU A 128 -14.12 -4.91 1.46
C LEU A 128 -14.20 -6.20 0.63
N SER A 129 -15.10 -7.13 0.95
CA SER A 129 -15.29 -8.37 0.20
C SER A 129 -15.80 -8.14 -1.25
N SER A 130 -16.34 -6.96 -1.54
CA SER A 130 -16.75 -6.57 -2.91
C SER A 130 -15.63 -5.95 -3.76
N LEU A 131 -14.44 -5.74 -3.17
CA LEU A 131 -13.30 -5.15 -3.86
C LEU A 131 -12.54 -6.21 -4.65
N HIS A 132 -12.55 -6.12 -5.97
CA HIS A 132 -11.57 -6.78 -6.82
C HIS A 132 -10.48 -5.78 -7.18
N LEU A 133 -9.29 -6.02 -6.63
CA LEU A 133 -8.13 -5.19 -6.87
C LEU A 133 -7.49 -5.61 -8.20
N THR A 134 -8.03 -5.13 -9.30
CA THR A 134 -7.41 -5.30 -10.63
C THR A 134 -7.01 -3.94 -11.17
N GLN A 135 -5.80 -3.86 -11.67
CA GLN A 135 -5.37 -2.73 -12.48
C GLN A 135 -5.71 -3.07 -13.95
N GLU A 136 -6.62 -2.32 -14.55
CA GLU A 136 -6.76 -2.33 -16.00
C GLU A 136 -5.71 -1.38 -16.57
N GLY A 137 -4.88 -1.92 -17.48
CA GLY A 137 -3.86 -1.19 -18.22
C GLY A 137 -4.43 -0.30 -19.32
#